data_8d67680e864ec644740cfe41d1677562
#
_entry.id   8d67680e864ec644740cfe41d1677562
#
_cell.length_a   1.000
_cell.length_b   1.000
_cell.length_c   1.000
_cell.angle_alpha   90.00
_cell.angle_beta   90.00
_cell.angle_gamma   90.00
#
_symmetry.space_group_name_H-M   'P 1'
#
loop_
_entity.id
_entity.type
_entity.pdbx_description
1 polymer ?
#
loop_
_entity_poly.entity_id
_entity_poly.type
_entity_poly.pdbx_seq_one_letter_code
_entity_poly.pdbx_strand_id
1 'polypeptide(L)'
;MPQPSKLLPARPSRGGVPAEHSLHPLPPVGRTFVAGFESTLHPAAGVDALDLSGHERQVGHDLDRLGDTGVRHLRYPLRWHRIEFAPGEFDWAETDRVMAELQARDAVPIVDLVHHTSYPAWLSDGFRDPRFGRALVRYAEAVAARYPWLPAYTLLNEPFATLFLAGHEALWPPYDRGIEGLRRLLLSVLPSLVDAAACWRELLPDARHVWIDTAEHHSGTGPGAEHARVANDRRHVVLDLVTGQGLDRRRPFLGRLTADGGEALLELPTLRVDVLGLDYYCHSEWFYDEAGSHAPSPRPVGLAAVAGQYADRYGLPLMLTETNLRGLPTDRVSWLRYTLEQYEIALARGVPLHGFCWFPHVDSTDWDSLLARCAGRADPVGVLELVPSGDRRRTVFTAAWEQAAAGLPAADLPAYRFQSPCDVQLAGLMPSLAHWAWTDPPPSQSVPAVPVELPAGDTPEHDDWSAR
;
A
#
# COMPACT_ATOMS: atom_id res chain seq x y z
N MET A 1 13.30 -62.86 13.00
CA MET A 1 12.48 -62.62 11.79
C MET A 1 12.06 -61.16 11.81
N PRO A 2 12.55 -60.33 10.88
CA PRO A 2 12.10 -58.93 10.78
C PRO A 2 10.80 -58.84 9.99
N GLN A 3 9.89 -57.97 10.44
CA GLN A 3 8.63 -57.67 9.75
C GLN A 3 8.87 -56.78 8.52
N PRO A 4 8.03 -56.90 7.48
CA PRO A 4 8.18 -56.16 6.24
C PRO A 4 7.76 -54.70 6.39
N SER A 5 8.55 -53.82 5.79
CA SER A 5 8.32 -52.38 5.66
C SER A 5 7.04 -52.09 4.83
N LYS A 6 6.17 -51.25 5.34
CA LYS A 6 5.03 -50.72 4.58
C LYS A 6 5.51 -49.79 3.46
N LEU A 7 5.28 -50.18 2.23
CA LEU A 7 5.41 -49.35 1.04
C LEU A 7 4.43 -48.17 1.11
N LEU A 8 4.97 -46.98 0.96
CA LEU A 8 4.18 -45.75 0.73
C LEU A 8 3.49 -45.84 -0.65
N PRO A 9 2.27 -45.33 -0.79
CA PRO A 9 1.58 -45.33 -2.07
C PRO A 9 2.28 -44.43 -3.10
N ALA A 10 2.33 -44.91 -4.35
CA ALA A 10 2.92 -44.22 -5.49
C ALA A 10 2.24 -42.86 -5.72
N ARG A 11 3.06 -41.83 -5.97
CA ARG A 11 2.59 -40.52 -6.40
C ARG A 11 1.72 -40.65 -7.66
N PRO A 12 0.59 -39.95 -7.75
CA PRO A 12 -0.18 -39.91 -8.98
C PRO A 12 0.67 -39.24 -10.08
N SER A 13 0.65 -39.83 -11.27
CA SER A 13 1.28 -39.31 -12.48
C SER A 13 0.77 -37.90 -12.77
N ARG A 14 1.68 -36.97 -12.99
CA ARG A 14 1.37 -35.62 -13.47
C ARG A 14 0.58 -35.73 -14.77
N GLY A 15 -0.71 -35.48 -14.71
CA GLY A 15 -1.51 -35.15 -15.87
C GLY A 15 -0.95 -33.89 -16.49
N GLY A 16 -0.69 -33.93 -17.81
CA GLY A 16 -0.12 -32.80 -18.53
C GLY A 16 -1.00 -31.56 -18.37
N VAL A 17 -0.43 -30.53 -17.80
CA VAL A 17 -0.97 -29.17 -17.84
C VAL A 17 -0.85 -28.70 -19.29
N PRO A 18 -1.90 -28.12 -19.90
CA PRO A 18 -1.79 -27.52 -21.22
C PRO A 18 -0.71 -26.44 -21.17
N ALA A 19 0.27 -26.54 -22.08
CA ALA A 19 1.31 -25.55 -22.23
C ALA A 19 0.72 -24.21 -22.69
N GLU A 20 1.34 -23.10 -22.19
CA GLU A 20 1.37 -21.79 -22.80
C GLU A 20 0.17 -20.85 -22.51
N HIS A 21 0.04 -20.44 -21.24
CA HIS A 21 -0.03 -19.02 -20.91
C HIS A 21 0.77 -18.82 -19.63
N SER A 22 2.09 -18.64 -19.73
CA SER A 22 2.87 -18.12 -18.62
C SER A 22 2.45 -16.67 -18.46
N LEU A 23 1.48 -16.42 -17.59
CA LEU A 23 1.15 -15.08 -17.14
C LEU A 23 2.44 -14.50 -16.54
N HIS A 24 2.97 -13.45 -17.17
CA HIS A 24 4.10 -12.75 -16.59
C HIS A 24 3.65 -12.21 -15.23
N PRO A 25 4.35 -12.51 -14.13
CA PRO A 25 3.93 -12.15 -12.77
C PRO A 25 3.86 -10.64 -12.54
N LEU A 26 4.46 -9.86 -13.43
CA LEU A 26 4.44 -8.42 -13.42
C LEU A 26 3.99 -7.87 -14.77
N PRO A 27 3.30 -6.73 -14.78
CA PRO A 27 3.06 -6.00 -16.01
C PRO A 27 4.39 -5.67 -16.71
N PRO A 28 4.42 -5.52 -18.05
CA PRO A 28 5.59 -4.98 -18.73
C PRO A 28 5.90 -3.55 -18.26
N VAL A 29 7.15 -3.08 -18.49
CA VAL A 29 7.46 -1.65 -18.31
C VAL A 29 6.51 -0.83 -19.16
N GLY A 30 5.79 0.10 -18.52
CA GLY A 30 4.79 0.92 -19.18
C GLY A 30 3.57 1.17 -18.29
N ARG A 31 2.56 1.78 -18.87
CA ARG A 31 1.33 2.16 -18.19
C ARG A 31 0.29 1.03 -18.20
N THR A 32 0.54 -0.01 -17.41
CA THR A 32 -0.46 -1.04 -17.15
C THR A 32 -1.22 -0.73 -15.87
N PHE A 33 -2.55 -0.70 -15.95
CA PHE A 33 -3.38 -0.44 -14.78
C PHE A 33 -3.49 -1.68 -13.88
N VAL A 34 -3.47 -1.41 -12.59
CA VAL A 34 -3.61 -2.39 -11.51
C VAL A 34 -4.73 -1.92 -10.60
N ALA A 35 -5.56 -2.82 -10.10
CA ALA A 35 -6.55 -2.52 -9.08
C ALA A 35 -6.08 -3.00 -7.70
N GLY A 36 -6.66 -2.46 -6.63
CA GLY A 36 -6.37 -2.92 -5.27
C GLY A 36 -7.61 -2.89 -4.39
N PHE A 37 -7.61 -3.66 -3.32
CA PHE A 37 -8.69 -3.74 -2.37
C PHE A 37 -8.16 -3.52 -0.95
N GLU A 38 -8.79 -2.60 -0.22
CA GLU A 38 -8.43 -2.23 1.14
C GLU A 38 -8.97 -3.24 2.16
N SER A 39 -8.11 -3.70 3.09
CA SER A 39 -8.50 -4.73 4.07
C SER A 39 -7.94 -4.49 5.47
N THR A 40 -7.52 -3.28 5.79
CA THR A 40 -7.03 -2.99 7.14
C THR A 40 -8.03 -3.46 8.19
N LEU A 41 -7.53 -4.26 9.13
CA LEU A 41 -8.31 -4.71 10.27
C LEU A 41 -8.34 -3.60 11.32
N HIS A 42 -9.53 -3.34 11.85
CA HIS A 42 -9.75 -2.56 13.06
C HIS A 42 -9.75 -3.50 14.27
N PRO A 43 -8.64 -3.72 14.97
CA PRO A 43 -8.52 -4.81 15.95
C PRO A 43 -9.52 -4.70 17.10
N ALA A 44 -9.82 -3.48 17.54
CA ALA A 44 -10.78 -3.24 18.64
C ALA A 44 -12.23 -3.63 18.26
N ALA A 45 -12.56 -3.57 16.96
CA ALA A 45 -13.89 -3.89 16.45
C ALA A 45 -13.96 -5.32 15.88
N GLY A 46 -12.83 -5.93 15.56
CA GLY A 46 -12.76 -7.24 14.90
C GLY A 46 -13.34 -7.24 13.48
N VAL A 47 -13.34 -6.08 12.81
CA VAL A 47 -13.92 -5.86 11.48
C VAL A 47 -12.85 -5.25 10.58
N ASP A 48 -12.80 -5.60 9.32
CA ASP A 48 -11.90 -5.02 8.35
C ASP A 48 -12.62 -4.20 7.26
N ALA A 49 -11.84 -3.48 6.48
CA ALA A 49 -12.34 -2.61 5.43
C ALA A 49 -13.08 -3.37 4.31
N LEU A 50 -12.73 -4.62 4.02
CA LEU A 50 -13.48 -5.44 3.04
C LEU A 50 -14.88 -5.77 3.54
N ASP A 51 -15.05 -6.12 4.83
CA ASP A 51 -16.37 -6.31 5.44
C ASP A 51 -17.21 -5.04 5.34
N LEU A 52 -16.61 -3.90 5.71
CA LEU A 52 -17.29 -2.60 5.75
C LEU A 52 -17.68 -2.12 4.35
N SER A 53 -16.83 -2.33 3.35
CA SER A 53 -17.14 -2.03 1.94
C SER A 53 -18.10 -3.02 1.30
N GLY A 54 -18.36 -4.15 1.94
CA GLY A 54 -19.22 -5.21 1.42
C GLY A 54 -18.62 -5.98 0.23
N HIS A 55 -17.33 -5.80 -0.07
CA HIS A 55 -16.65 -6.49 -1.17
C HIS A 55 -16.71 -8.00 -1.02
N GLU A 56 -16.55 -8.53 0.19
CA GLU A 56 -16.62 -9.97 0.46
C GLU A 56 -17.90 -10.61 -0.07
N ARG A 57 -19.04 -9.92 0.04
CA ARG A 57 -20.34 -10.42 -0.43
C ARG A 57 -20.52 -10.29 -1.94
N GLN A 58 -19.70 -9.51 -2.61
CA GLN A 58 -19.82 -9.11 -4.02
C GLN A 58 -18.55 -9.36 -4.84
N VAL A 59 -17.62 -10.19 -4.35
CA VAL A 59 -16.32 -10.44 -4.98
C VAL A 59 -16.45 -10.68 -6.50
N GLY A 60 -17.27 -11.65 -6.90
CA GLY A 60 -17.49 -11.96 -8.32
C GLY A 60 -17.98 -10.76 -9.11
N HIS A 61 -18.93 -9.98 -8.56
CA HIS A 61 -19.48 -8.82 -9.23
C HIS A 61 -18.47 -7.66 -9.36
N ASP A 62 -17.69 -7.39 -8.31
CA ASP A 62 -16.65 -6.36 -8.36
C ASP A 62 -15.53 -6.76 -9.33
N LEU A 63 -15.16 -8.04 -9.37
CA LEU A 63 -14.16 -8.57 -10.30
C LEU A 63 -14.67 -8.61 -11.76
N ASP A 64 -15.96 -8.89 -12.01
CA ASP A 64 -16.54 -8.81 -13.34
C ASP A 64 -16.46 -7.38 -13.88
N ARG A 65 -16.86 -6.39 -13.07
CA ARG A 65 -16.75 -4.98 -13.44
C ARG A 65 -15.30 -4.54 -13.73
N LEU A 66 -14.36 -5.05 -12.96
CA LEU A 66 -12.95 -4.81 -13.22
C LEU A 66 -12.51 -5.44 -14.53
N GLY A 67 -12.92 -6.70 -14.80
CA GLY A 67 -12.64 -7.42 -16.03
C GLY A 67 -13.18 -6.71 -17.28
N ASP A 68 -14.34 -6.07 -17.20
CA ASP A 68 -14.92 -5.26 -18.28
C ASP A 68 -14.02 -4.08 -18.72
N THR A 69 -13.13 -3.62 -17.85
CA THR A 69 -12.15 -2.55 -18.17
C THR A 69 -10.87 -3.09 -18.82
N GLY A 70 -10.71 -4.41 -18.91
CA GLY A 70 -9.48 -5.07 -19.37
C GLY A 70 -8.36 -5.15 -18.34
N VAL A 71 -8.55 -4.63 -17.12
CA VAL A 71 -7.57 -4.70 -16.02
C VAL A 71 -7.60 -6.10 -15.42
N ARG A 72 -6.43 -6.76 -15.41
CA ARG A 72 -6.27 -8.13 -14.89
C ARG A 72 -5.31 -8.23 -13.72
N HIS A 73 -4.40 -7.27 -13.58
CA HIS A 73 -3.45 -7.21 -12.47
C HIS A 73 -4.13 -6.53 -11.27
N LEU A 74 -3.99 -7.14 -10.12
CA LEU A 74 -4.57 -6.57 -8.90
C LEU A 74 -3.76 -6.91 -7.66
N ARG A 75 -3.77 -6.00 -6.70
CA ARG A 75 -3.35 -6.25 -5.34
C ARG A 75 -4.55 -6.81 -4.58
N TYR A 76 -4.38 -7.99 -4.02
CA TYR A 76 -5.48 -8.66 -3.33
C TYR A 76 -5.06 -9.11 -1.93
N PRO A 77 -5.74 -8.63 -0.87
CA PRO A 77 -5.36 -8.96 0.50
C PRO A 77 -5.83 -10.37 0.88
N LEU A 78 -4.97 -11.06 1.62
CA LEU A 78 -5.33 -12.26 2.34
C LEU A 78 -5.64 -11.90 3.79
N ARG A 79 -6.80 -12.27 4.26
CA ARG A 79 -7.32 -11.87 5.57
C ARG A 79 -6.80 -12.83 6.64
N TRP A 80 -5.49 -12.74 7.00
CA TRP A 80 -4.87 -13.65 7.96
C TRP A 80 -5.66 -13.80 9.25
N HIS A 81 -6.20 -12.69 9.77
CA HIS A 81 -7.05 -12.68 10.97
C HIS A 81 -8.33 -13.52 10.86
N ARG A 82 -8.77 -13.86 9.63
CA ARG A 82 -9.92 -14.75 9.37
C ARG A 82 -9.49 -16.15 8.96
N ILE A 83 -8.28 -16.29 8.47
CA ILE A 83 -7.75 -17.59 8.02
C ILE A 83 -7.26 -18.41 9.20
N GLU A 84 -6.51 -17.82 10.14
CA GLU A 84 -5.90 -18.55 11.25
C GLU A 84 -6.56 -18.16 12.59
N PHE A 85 -7.59 -18.89 12.99
CA PHE A 85 -8.38 -18.60 14.19
C PHE A 85 -7.72 -19.10 15.50
N ALA A 86 -6.80 -20.06 15.41
CA ALA A 86 -5.92 -20.49 16.50
C ALA A 86 -4.56 -20.90 15.93
N PRO A 87 -3.47 -20.94 16.74
CA PRO A 87 -2.14 -21.22 16.23
C PRO A 87 -2.02 -22.50 15.41
N GLY A 88 -1.87 -22.38 14.09
CA GLY A 88 -1.77 -23.48 13.14
C GLY A 88 -3.11 -24.09 12.71
N GLU A 89 -4.22 -23.52 13.14
CA GLU A 89 -5.57 -23.96 12.75
C GLU A 89 -6.15 -22.96 11.71
N PHE A 90 -6.23 -23.40 10.47
CA PHE A 90 -6.60 -22.57 9.34
C PHE A 90 -8.00 -22.91 8.81
N ASP A 91 -8.81 -21.88 8.58
CA ASP A 91 -10.03 -21.95 7.78
C ASP A 91 -9.80 -21.24 6.43
N TRP A 92 -9.80 -22.02 5.36
CA TRP A 92 -9.54 -21.51 4.01
C TRP A 92 -10.81 -21.30 3.19
N ALA A 93 -11.99 -21.59 3.72
CA ALA A 93 -13.22 -21.66 2.93
C ALA A 93 -13.51 -20.33 2.18
N GLU A 94 -13.37 -19.20 2.84
CA GLU A 94 -13.55 -17.89 2.21
C GLU A 94 -12.43 -17.59 1.20
N THR A 95 -11.18 -17.83 1.59
CA THR A 95 -10.03 -17.56 0.73
C THR A 95 -10.03 -18.44 -0.50
N ASP A 96 -10.37 -19.75 -0.38
CA ASP A 96 -10.51 -20.65 -1.52
C ASP A 96 -11.53 -20.16 -2.53
N ARG A 97 -12.69 -19.69 -2.04
CA ARG A 97 -13.72 -19.11 -2.90
C ARG A 97 -13.19 -17.91 -3.68
N VAL A 98 -12.51 -16.98 -3.00
CA VAL A 98 -11.93 -15.80 -3.64
C VAL A 98 -10.85 -16.19 -4.66
N MET A 99 -9.95 -17.09 -4.29
CA MET A 99 -8.89 -17.55 -5.20
C MET A 99 -9.46 -18.23 -6.45
N ALA A 100 -10.56 -18.99 -6.31
CA ALA A 100 -11.26 -19.57 -7.46
C ALA A 100 -11.89 -18.48 -8.36
N GLU A 101 -12.48 -17.43 -7.77
CA GLU A 101 -13.02 -16.29 -8.53
C GLU A 101 -11.94 -15.54 -9.32
N LEU A 102 -10.74 -15.35 -8.72
CA LEU A 102 -9.60 -14.74 -9.40
C LEU A 102 -9.11 -15.61 -10.57
N GLN A 103 -8.95 -16.92 -10.36
CA GLN A 103 -8.51 -17.84 -11.41
C GLN A 103 -9.52 -17.94 -12.55
N ALA A 104 -10.82 -17.98 -12.25
CA ALA A 104 -11.87 -18.07 -13.25
C ALA A 104 -11.89 -16.85 -14.20
N ARG A 105 -11.27 -15.73 -13.81
CA ARG A 105 -11.18 -14.47 -14.58
C ARG A 105 -9.79 -14.20 -15.14
N ASP A 106 -8.88 -15.17 -15.08
CA ASP A 106 -7.47 -14.98 -15.47
C ASP A 106 -6.84 -13.75 -14.79
N ALA A 107 -7.20 -13.47 -13.55
CA ALA A 107 -6.63 -12.39 -12.79
C ALA A 107 -5.21 -12.72 -12.35
N VAL A 108 -4.34 -11.71 -12.33
CA VAL A 108 -2.93 -11.83 -11.94
C VAL A 108 -2.74 -11.10 -10.60
N PRO A 109 -2.91 -11.80 -9.46
CA PRO A 109 -2.83 -11.15 -8.17
C PRO A 109 -1.40 -10.97 -7.67
N ILE A 110 -1.14 -9.82 -7.07
CA ILE A 110 -0.11 -9.63 -6.06
C ILE A 110 -0.83 -9.83 -4.73
N VAL A 111 -0.64 -10.98 -4.09
CA VAL A 111 -1.32 -11.25 -2.83
C VAL A 111 -0.62 -10.53 -1.70
N ASP A 112 -1.42 -9.89 -0.84
CA ASP A 112 -0.97 -9.15 0.32
C ASP A 112 -1.23 -10.02 1.56
N LEU A 113 -0.17 -10.57 2.18
CA LEU A 113 -0.32 -11.54 3.27
C LEU A 113 -0.81 -10.88 4.56
N VAL A 114 -0.27 -9.71 4.86
CA VAL A 114 -0.63 -8.92 6.03
C VAL A 114 -0.81 -7.47 5.61
N HIS A 115 -2.05 -7.02 5.53
CA HIS A 115 -2.35 -5.62 5.26
C HIS A 115 -2.43 -4.85 6.57
N HIS A 116 -1.37 -4.11 6.90
CA HIS A 116 -1.20 -3.35 8.15
C HIS A 116 -1.44 -4.21 9.40
N THR A 117 -2.51 -3.97 10.13
CA THR A 117 -2.84 -4.63 11.41
C THR A 117 -3.67 -5.91 11.25
N SER A 118 -3.74 -6.49 10.04
CA SER A 118 -4.59 -7.64 9.71
C SER A 118 -4.01 -8.99 10.17
N TYR A 119 -3.57 -9.07 11.42
CA TYR A 119 -3.08 -10.28 12.07
C TYR A 119 -4.15 -10.92 12.98
N PRO A 120 -4.05 -12.24 13.30
CA PRO A 120 -5.02 -12.95 14.10
C PRO A 120 -5.18 -12.41 15.53
N ALA A 121 -6.40 -12.40 16.06
CA ALA A 121 -6.73 -11.90 17.40
C ALA A 121 -6.02 -12.66 18.53
N TRP A 122 -5.60 -13.93 18.31
CA TRP A 122 -4.84 -14.70 19.31
C TRP A 122 -3.39 -14.20 19.47
N LEU A 123 -2.88 -13.37 18.55
CA LEU A 123 -1.68 -12.55 18.73
C LEU A 123 -2.05 -11.29 19.52
N SER A 124 -2.36 -11.48 20.79
CA SER A 124 -2.99 -10.47 21.64
C SER A 124 -2.17 -9.20 21.86
N ASP A 125 -0.86 -9.24 21.64
CA ASP A 125 0.04 -8.08 21.69
C ASP A 125 0.53 -7.62 20.30
N GLY A 126 -0.14 -8.09 19.24
CA GLY A 126 0.13 -7.74 17.85
C GLY A 126 1.59 -7.97 17.46
N PHE A 127 2.23 -6.95 16.89
CA PHE A 127 3.64 -7.01 16.48
C PHE A 127 4.63 -7.24 17.63
N ARG A 128 4.24 -7.01 18.89
CA ARG A 128 5.06 -7.31 20.06
C ARG A 128 4.89 -8.74 20.58
N ASP A 129 3.86 -9.46 20.12
CA ASP A 129 3.63 -10.83 20.58
C ASP A 129 4.85 -11.71 20.19
N PRO A 130 5.49 -12.39 21.13
CA PRO A 130 6.69 -13.19 20.85
C PRO A 130 6.43 -14.36 19.91
N ARG A 131 5.15 -14.66 19.63
CA ARG A 131 4.75 -15.70 18.67
C ARG A 131 4.63 -15.15 17.25
N PHE A 132 4.55 -13.81 17.07
CA PHE A 132 4.26 -13.17 15.79
C PHE A 132 5.16 -13.68 14.66
N GLY A 133 6.47 -13.63 14.85
CA GLY A 133 7.43 -14.03 13.83
C GLY A 133 7.22 -15.47 13.33
N ARG A 134 7.13 -16.42 14.26
CA ARG A 134 6.89 -17.84 13.93
C ARG A 134 5.51 -18.07 13.30
N ALA A 135 4.52 -17.30 13.74
CA ALA A 135 3.18 -17.37 13.20
C ALA A 135 3.14 -16.87 11.75
N LEU A 136 3.78 -15.74 11.46
CA LEU A 136 3.88 -15.19 10.10
C LEU A 136 4.56 -16.18 9.14
N VAL A 137 5.69 -16.75 9.52
CA VAL A 137 6.40 -17.73 8.67
C VAL A 137 5.52 -18.95 8.40
N ARG A 138 4.89 -19.52 9.42
CA ARG A 138 3.98 -20.65 9.28
C ARG A 138 2.79 -20.32 8.36
N TYR A 139 2.19 -19.15 8.53
CA TYR A 139 1.11 -18.69 7.69
C TYR A 139 1.55 -18.50 6.24
N ALA A 140 2.68 -17.84 6.03
CA ALA A 140 3.26 -17.64 4.70
C ALA A 140 3.54 -18.99 4.00
N GLU A 141 4.10 -19.98 4.72
CA GLU A 141 4.28 -21.34 4.22
C GLU A 141 2.96 -22.00 3.83
N ALA A 142 1.96 -21.88 4.70
CA ALA A 142 0.65 -22.47 4.44
C ALA A 142 -0.04 -21.87 3.20
N VAL A 143 0.06 -20.56 2.99
CA VAL A 143 -0.44 -19.87 1.78
C VAL A 143 0.30 -20.36 0.53
N ALA A 144 1.62 -20.37 0.55
CA ALA A 144 2.43 -20.79 -0.60
C ALA A 144 2.16 -22.25 -0.99
N ALA A 145 2.05 -23.13 0.00
CA ALA A 145 1.74 -24.54 -0.24
C ALA A 145 0.32 -24.75 -0.80
N ARG A 146 -0.66 -23.93 -0.36
CA ARG A 146 -2.05 -24.05 -0.80
C ARG A 146 -2.30 -23.48 -2.17
N TYR A 147 -1.66 -22.36 -2.51
CA TYR A 147 -1.86 -21.63 -3.77
C TYR A 147 -0.57 -21.55 -4.60
N PRO A 148 -0.04 -22.69 -5.09
CA PRO A 148 1.26 -22.75 -5.77
C PRO A 148 1.27 -22.04 -7.14
N TRP A 149 0.14 -21.51 -7.58
CA TRP A 149 0.00 -20.75 -8.81
C TRP A 149 0.20 -19.24 -8.64
N LEU A 150 0.36 -18.74 -7.41
CA LEU A 150 0.49 -17.32 -7.13
C LEU A 150 1.76 -16.73 -7.78
N PRO A 151 1.61 -15.68 -8.61
CA PRO A 151 2.73 -15.13 -9.37
C PRO A 151 3.53 -14.09 -8.60
N ALA A 152 2.93 -13.42 -7.61
CA ALA A 152 3.57 -12.35 -6.85
C ALA A 152 2.92 -12.19 -5.47
N TYR A 153 3.68 -11.63 -4.53
CA TYR A 153 3.26 -11.45 -3.14
C TYR A 153 3.92 -10.25 -2.46
N THR A 154 3.22 -9.74 -1.45
CA THR A 154 3.72 -8.80 -0.44
C THR A 154 3.57 -9.45 0.93
N LEU A 155 4.60 -9.44 1.75
CA LEU A 155 4.56 -10.10 3.07
C LEU A 155 3.85 -9.26 4.12
N LEU A 156 4.13 -7.96 4.13
CA LEU A 156 3.49 -6.94 4.96
C LEU A 156 3.34 -5.68 4.11
N ASN A 157 2.14 -5.13 4.05
CA ASN A 157 1.91 -3.86 3.39
C ASN A 157 2.59 -2.73 4.16
N GLU A 158 3.31 -1.86 3.43
CA GLU A 158 4.00 -0.68 3.96
C GLU A 158 4.76 -0.95 5.28
N PRO A 159 5.80 -1.80 5.28
CA PRO A 159 6.48 -2.15 6.54
C PRO A 159 7.02 -0.93 7.29
N PHE A 160 7.53 0.09 6.58
CA PHE A 160 7.98 1.32 7.23
C PHE A 160 6.79 2.07 7.83
N ALA A 161 5.76 2.40 7.06
CA ALA A 161 4.63 3.15 7.56
C ALA A 161 3.89 2.39 8.67
N THR A 162 3.62 1.10 8.46
CA THR A 162 2.93 0.25 9.45
C THR A 162 3.66 0.24 10.80
N LEU A 163 4.96 -0.03 10.79
CA LEU A 163 5.74 -0.11 12.02
C LEU A 163 6.04 1.27 12.62
N PHE A 164 6.11 2.32 11.78
CA PHE A 164 6.26 3.68 12.25
C PHE A 164 4.99 4.21 12.94
N LEU A 165 3.82 4.00 12.34
CA LEU A 165 2.55 4.40 12.93
C LEU A 165 2.21 3.59 14.20
N ALA A 166 2.56 2.30 14.23
CA ALA A 166 2.34 1.44 15.38
C ALA A 166 3.39 1.60 16.49
N GLY A 167 4.65 1.87 16.12
CA GLY A 167 5.79 1.87 17.02
C GLY A 167 6.32 3.25 17.42
N HIS A 168 6.17 4.25 16.54
CA HIS A 168 6.68 5.60 16.81
C HIS A 168 5.57 6.60 17.14
N GLU A 169 4.50 6.58 16.37
CA GLU A 169 3.42 7.57 16.46
C GLU A 169 2.29 7.15 17.42
N ALA A 170 2.25 5.89 17.82
CA ALA A 170 1.19 5.32 18.66
C ALA A 170 -0.23 5.49 18.06
N LEU A 171 -0.34 5.46 16.74
CA LEU A 171 -1.61 5.59 16.04
C LEU A 171 -2.30 4.23 15.88
N TRP A 172 -1.51 3.18 15.62
CA TRP A 172 -1.99 1.80 15.46
C TRP A 172 -1.50 0.88 16.57
N PRO A 173 -2.16 -0.26 16.82
CA PRO A 173 -1.67 -1.24 17.79
C PRO A 173 -0.25 -1.71 17.43
N PRO A 174 0.63 -1.89 18.41
CA PRO A 174 0.43 -1.89 19.85
C PRO A 174 0.58 -0.52 20.53
N TYR A 175 0.49 0.59 19.80
CA TYR A 175 0.53 1.97 20.30
C TYR A 175 1.83 2.34 21.02
N ASP A 176 2.95 1.80 20.56
CA ASP A 176 4.27 2.17 21.05
C ASP A 176 4.68 3.58 20.58
N ARG A 177 5.65 4.19 21.27
CA ARG A 177 6.05 5.58 21.01
C ARG A 177 7.55 5.74 20.80
N GLY A 178 7.89 6.69 19.92
CA GLY A 178 9.25 7.17 19.72
C GLY A 178 10.20 6.12 19.15
N ILE A 179 11.49 6.46 19.15
CA ILE A 179 12.51 5.62 18.53
C ILE A 179 12.61 4.24 19.19
N GLU A 180 12.37 4.14 20.51
CA GLU A 180 12.42 2.89 21.24
C GLU A 180 11.27 1.95 20.87
N GLY A 181 10.06 2.51 20.71
CA GLY A 181 8.90 1.75 20.26
C GLY A 181 9.10 1.22 18.84
N LEU A 182 9.53 2.08 17.93
CA LEU A 182 9.84 1.67 16.55
C LEU A 182 10.93 0.58 16.52
N ARG A 183 12.04 0.78 17.25
CA ARG A 183 13.14 -0.19 17.33
C ARG A 183 12.65 -1.56 17.77
N ARG A 184 11.82 -1.60 18.81
CA ARG A 184 11.24 -2.84 19.35
C ARG A 184 10.44 -3.58 18.29
N LEU A 185 9.59 -2.86 17.54
CA LEU A 185 8.78 -3.49 16.50
C LEU A 185 9.63 -3.96 15.33
N LEU A 186 10.64 -3.19 14.91
CA LEU A 186 11.55 -3.60 13.84
C LEU A 186 12.32 -4.86 14.21
N LEU A 187 12.84 -4.96 15.45
CA LEU A 187 13.52 -6.16 15.95
C LEU A 187 12.60 -7.38 16.05
N SER A 188 11.30 -7.16 16.29
CA SER A 188 10.30 -8.23 16.35
C SER A 188 9.89 -8.72 14.95
N VAL A 189 9.68 -7.79 14.00
CA VAL A 189 9.00 -8.08 12.73
C VAL A 189 10.00 -8.37 11.61
N LEU A 190 11.06 -7.58 11.43
CA LEU A 190 11.94 -7.71 10.26
C LEU A 190 12.59 -9.09 10.10
N PRO A 191 13.07 -9.77 11.15
CA PRO A 191 13.59 -11.13 11.02
C PRO A 191 12.56 -12.09 10.41
N SER A 192 11.29 -11.97 10.80
CA SER A 192 10.24 -12.84 10.28
C SER A 192 9.87 -12.57 8.84
N LEU A 193 9.99 -11.31 8.36
CA LEU A 193 9.83 -11.01 6.94
C LEU A 193 10.96 -11.66 6.12
N VAL A 194 12.19 -11.64 6.61
CA VAL A 194 13.32 -12.31 5.96
C VAL A 194 13.09 -13.83 5.87
N ASP A 195 12.68 -14.45 6.99
CA ASP A 195 12.42 -15.89 7.03
C ASP A 195 11.24 -16.29 6.13
N ALA A 196 10.15 -15.52 6.14
CA ALA A 196 8.98 -15.75 5.28
C ALA A 196 9.34 -15.58 3.79
N ALA A 197 10.15 -14.57 3.44
CA ALA A 197 10.63 -14.40 2.07
C ALA A 197 11.50 -15.59 1.60
N ALA A 198 12.36 -16.11 2.48
CA ALA A 198 13.17 -17.28 2.19
C ALA A 198 12.30 -18.52 1.94
N CYS A 199 11.30 -18.74 2.81
CA CYS A 199 10.33 -19.83 2.67
C CYS A 199 9.56 -19.75 1.33
N TRP A 200 9.05 -18.57 0.95
CA TRP A 200 8.34 -18.39 -0.32
C TRP A 200 9.24 -18.62 -1.53
N ARG A 201 10.49 -18.21 -1.46
CA ARG A 201 11.47 -18.45 -2.54
C ARG A 201 11.78 -19.93 -2.74
N GLU A 202 11.77 -20.71 -1.67
CA GLU A 202 11.94 -22.15 -1.75
C GLU A 202 10.69 -22.84 -2.33
N LEU A 203 9.51 -22.46 -1.88
CA LEU A 203 8.24 -23.08 -2.28
C LEU A 203 7.74 -22.59 -3.65
N LEU A 204 7.89 -21.31 -3.94
CA LEU A 204 7.44 -20.64 -5.16
C LEU A 204 8.57 -19.83 -5.79
N PRO A 205 9.60 -20.49 -6.36
CA PRO A 205 10.82 -19.81 -6.84
C PRO A 205 10.57 -18.82 -7.98
N ASP A 206 9.47 -18.96 -8.72
CA ASP A 206 9.09 -18.09 -9.82
C ASP A 206 8.22 -16.89 -9.37
N ALA A 207 7.66 -16.94 -8.15
CA ALA A 207 6.86 -15.85 -7.61
C ALA A 207 7.74 -14.64 -7.28
N ARG A 208 7.21 -13.44 -7.56
CA ARG A 208 7.92 -12.17 -7.33
C ARG A 208 7.57 -11.57 -5.98
N HIS A 209 8.59 -11.25 -5.21
CA HIS A 209 8.43 -10.47 -3.98
C HIS A 209 8.33 -8.98 -4.34
N VAL A 210 7.17 -8.39 -4.10
CA VAL A 210 6.91 -6.97 -4.25
C VAL A 210 6.98 -6.33 -2.86
N TRP A 211 8.00 -5.52 -2.62
CA TRP A 211 8.07 -4.70 -1.42
C TRP A 211 7.29 -3.42 -1.65
N ILE A 212 6.24 -3.20 -0.89
CA ILE A 212 5.36 -2.05 -1.02
C ILE A 212 5.56 -1.15 0.20
N ASP A 213 5.83 0.14 -0.03
CA ASP A 213 5.95 1.09 1.07
C ASP A 213 5.68 2.52 0.61
N THR A 214 5.48 3.43 1.58
CA THR A 214 5.30 4.86 1.31
C THR A 214 6.47 5.45 0.53
N ALA A 215 6.15 6.26 -0.46
CA ALA A 215 7.11 6.99 -1.29
C ALA A 215 7.11 8.47 -0.91
N GLU A 216 7.83 8.81 0.15
CA GLU A 216 7.87 10.16 0.69
C GLU A 216 9.00 11.02 0.10
N HIS A 217 8.83 12.34 0.15
CA HIS A 217 9.89 13.32 -0.06
C HIS A 217 9.75 14.47 0.92
N HIS A 218 10.87 14.90 1.50
CA HIS A 218 10.89 15.95 2.50
C HIS A 218 11.81 17.08 2.06
N SER A 219 11.33 18.31 2.20
CA SER A 219 12.06 19.54 1.91
C SER A 219 11.98 20.50 3.08
N GLY A 220 12.83 21.52 3.10
CA GLY A 220 12.82 22.52 4.16
C GLY A 220 13.79 23.64 3.86
N THR A 221 13.67 24.75 4.60
CA THR A 221 14.58 25.91 4.50
C THR A 221 15.22 26.22 5.86
N GLY A 222 16.40 26.84 5.84
CA GLY A 222 17.12 27.17 7.07
C GLY A 222 17.28 25.95 8.00
N PRO A 223 16.94 26.06 9.30
CA PRO A 223 16.95 24.93 10.23
C PRO A 223 16.03 23.77 9.83
N GLY A 224 14.93 24.05 9.12
CA GLY A 224 13.99 23.03 8.61
C GLY A 224 14.64 22.07 7.61
N ALA A 225 15.70 22.49 6.91
CA ALA A 225 16.45 21.61 6.00
C ALA A 225 17.10 20.42 6.74
N GLU A 226 17.52 20.59 7.99
CA GLU A 226 18.06 19.50 8.79
C GLU A 226 16.95 18.50 9.19
N HIS A 227 15.76 18.97 9.57
CA HIS A 227 14.62 18.11 9.83
C HIS A 227 14.23 17.31 8.59
N ALA A 228 14.18 17.97 7.42
CA ALA A 228 13.93 17.31 6.14
C ALA A 228 15.00 16.26 5.81
N ARG A 229 16.28 16.53 6.11
CA ARG A 229 17.37 15.57 5.92
C ARG A 229 17.19 14.31 6.77
N VAL A 230 16.80 14.46 8.03
CA VAL A 230 16.50 13.34 8.93
C VAL A 230 15.30 12.55 8.43
N ALA A 231 14.24 13.22 7.97
CA ALA A 231 13.04 12.56 7.44
C ALA A 231 13.31 11.82 6.12
N ASN A 232 14.12 12.40 5.21
CA ASN A 232 14.57 11.72 4.00
C ASN A 232 15.49 10.54 4.28
N ASP A 233 16.21 10.52 5.40
CA ASP A 233 16.93 9.33 5.84
C ASP A 233 15.98 8.26 6.37
N ARG A 234 14.99 8.66 7.16
CA ARG A 234 13.99 7.79 7.77
C ARG A 234 13.20 6.95 6.76
N ARG A 235 12.72 7.57 5.67
CA ARG A 235 11.88 6.91 4.65
C ARG A 235 12.53 5.68 3.99
N HIS A 236 13.85 5.58 4.04
CA HIS A 236 14.59 4.47 3.42
C HIS A 236 15.01 3.40 4.42
N VAL A 237 14.92 3.68 5.72
CA VAL A 237 15.63 2.89 6.73
C VAL A 237 15.20 1.43 6.79
N VAL A 238 13.91 1.15 6.65
CA VAL A 238 13.41 -0.23 6.77
C VAL A 238 13.82 -1.07 5.57
N LEU A 239 13.67 -0.53 4.35
CA LEU A 239 14.11 -1.21 3.14
C LEU A 239 15.64 -1.38 3.11
N ASP A 240 16.40 -0.37 3.54
CA ASP A 240 17.85 -0.45 3.64
C ASP A 240 18.31 -1.57 4.61
N LEU A 241 17.67 -1.69 5.76
CA LEU A 241 17.94 -2.74 6.75
C LEU A 241 17.76 -4.15 6.15
N VAL A 242 16.63 -4.39 5.49
CA VAL A 242 16.33 -5.72 4.94
C VAL A 242 17.07 -6.04 3.64
N THR A 243 17.54 -5.03 2.91
CA THR A 243 18.35 -5.24 1.70
C THR A 243 19.85 -5.15 1.94
N GLY A 244 20.26 -4.72 3.13
CA GLY A 244 21.67 -4.53 3.48
C GLY A 244 22.31 -3.32 2.81
N GLN A 245 21.50 -2.37 2.29
CA GLN A 245 22.02 -1.22 1.56
C GLN A 245 22.24 -0.01 2.47
N GLY A 246 23.33 0.73 2.21
CA GLY A 246 23.57 2.02 2.83
C GLY A 246 23.56 2.05 4.36
N LEU A 247 24.00 0.98 5.01
CA LEU A 247 24.00 0.83 6.48
C LEU A 247 25.12 1.62 7.18
N ASP A 248 25.22 2.92 6.87
CA ASP A 248 26.19 3.81 7.51
C ASP A 248 25.57 4.44 8.78
N ARG A 249 26.07 4.09 9.96
CA ARG A 249 25.62 4.60 11.26
C ARG A 249 25.77 6.12 11.43
N ARG A 250 26.50 6.82 10.56
CA ARG A 250 26.56 8.28 10.52
C ARG A 250 25.29 8.90 9.93
N ARG A 251 24.44 8.14 9.31
CA ARG A 251 23.13 8.59 8.86
C ARG A 251 22.28 9.01 10.06
N PRO A 252 21.54 10.14 9.96
CA PRO A 252 20.96 10.77 11.14
C PRO A 252 19.85 9.94 11.82
N PHE A 253 18.97 9.30 11.05
CA PHE A 253 17.90 8.49 11.61
C PHE A 253 18.38 7.06 11.90
N LEU A 254 19.06 6.43 10.95
CA LEU A 254 19.62 5.09 11.12
C LEU A 254 20.56 5.03 12.33
N GLY A 255 21.44 6.03 12.51
CA GLY A 255 22.34 6.07 13.66
C GLY A 255 21.60 6.11 15.01
N ARG A 256 20.51 6.88 15.10
CA ARG A 256 19.67 6.89 16.32
C ARG A 256 18.90 5.58 16.52
N LEU A 257 18.39 5.00 15.45
CA LEU A 257 17.64 3.75 15.50
C LEU A 257 18.51 2.58 15.94
N THR A 258 19.78 2.57 15.53
CA THR A 258 20.73 1.47 15.81
C THR A 258 21.66 1.73 16.98
N ALA A 259 21.50 2.84 17.71
CA ALA A 259 22.17 3.06 19.00
C ALA A 259 21.47 2.29 20.13
N ASP A 260 22.13 2.18 21.29
CA ASP A 260 21.53 1.77 22.57
C ASP A 260 20.64 0.50 22.50
N GLY A 261 21.16 -0.58 21.90
CA GLY A 261 20.47 -1.86 21.77
C GLY A 261 19.78 -2.12 20.44
N GLY A 262 19.91 -1.21 19.48
CA GLY A 262 19.43 -1.39 18.11
C GLY A 262 20.44 -2.00 17.13
N GLU A 263 21.65 -2.33 17.60
CA GLU A 263 22.75 -2.84 16.77
C GLU A 263 22.38 -4.11 16.00
N ALA A 264 21.55 -4.97 16.59
CA ALA A 264 21.09 -6.20 15.97
C ALA A 264 20.32 -5.97 14.65
N LEU A 265 19.74 -4.78 14.44
CA LEU A 265 19.12 -4.40 13.17
C LEU A 265 20.11 -4.38 11.99
N LEU A 266 21.39 -4.09 12.26
CA LEU A 266 22.44 -4.07 11.24
C LEU A 266 22.95 -5.46 10.87
N GLU A 267 22.60 -6.47 11.65
CA GLU A 267 23.02 -7.86 11.48
C GLU A 267 21.93 -8.73 10.85
N LEU A 268 20.80 -8.11 10.46
CA LEU A 268 19.71 -8.84 9.82
C LEU A 268 20.20 -9.51 8.54
N PRO A 269 19.82 -10.77 8.28
CA PRO A 269 20.01 -11.37 6.98
C PRO A 269 19.27 -10.57 5.92
N THR A 270 19.85 -10.47 4.73
CA THR A 270 19.22 -9.73 3.64
C THR A 270 18.14 -10.57 2.97
N LEU A 271 17.03 -9.95 2.62
CA LEU A 271 16.03 -10.50 1.73
C LEU A 271 16.20 -9.92 0.31
N ARG A 272 15.78 -10.68 -0.68
CA ARG A 272 15.73 -10.21 -2.06
C ARG A 272 14.34 -9.62 -2.34
N VAL A 273 14.32 -8.36 -2.78
CA VAL A 273 13.18 -7.69 -3.36
C VAL A 273 13.27 -7.80 -4.88
N ASP A 274 12.19 -8.21 -5.55
CA ASP A 274 12.17 -8.30 -7.01
C ASP A 274 11.56 -7.03 -7.64
N VAL A 275 10.62 -6.37 -6.96
CA VAL A 275 9.98 -5.12 -7.37
C VAL A 275 9.74 -4.24 -6.16
N LEU A 276 9.96 -2.95 -6.31
CA LEU A 276 9.65 -1.95 -5.29
C LEU A 276 8.34 -1.24 -5.64
N GLY A 277 7.33 -1.42 -4.81
CA GLY A 277 6.07 -0.71 -4.86
C GLY A 277 6.19 0.64 -4.15
N LEU A 278 5.70 1.67 -4.80
CA LEU A 278 5.68 3.04 -4.30
C LEU A 278 4.22 3.44 -4.03
N ASP A 279 3.91 3.79 -2.79
CA ASP A 279 2.62 4.32 -2.40
C ASP A 279 2.75 5.84 -2.29
N TYR A 280 2.22 6.54 -3.31
CA TYR A 280 2.38 7.98 -3.46
C TYR A 280 1.03 8.68 -3.46
N TYR A 281 0.84 9.54 -2.48
CA TYR A 281 -0.38 10.30 -2.24
C TYR A 281 -0.13 11.81 -2.26
N CYS A 282 -1.18 12.60 -2.19
CA CYS A 282 -1.07 14.06 -2.09
C CYS A 282 -0.31 14.53 -0.84
N HIS A 283 -0.23 13.70 0.17
CA HIS A 283 0.51 13.93 1.41
C HIS A 283 1.86 13.20 1.48
N SER A 284 2.38 12.71 0.37
CA SER A 284 3.71 12.06 0.35
C SER A 284 4.86 13.05 0.37
N GLU A 285 4.59 14.34 0.14
CA GLU A 285 5.64 15.35 0.12
C GLU A 285 5.42 16.42 1.19
N TRP A 286 6.46 16.63 2.00
CA TRP A 286 6.40 17.46 3.20
C TRP A 286 7.41 18.61 3.14
N PHE A 287 7.06 19.72 3.76
CA PHE A 287 7.94 20.87 3.95
C PHE A 287 8.09 21.18 5.43
N TYR A 288 9.33 21.34 5.88
CA TYR A 288 9.68 21.72 7.25
C TYR A 288 10.04 23.20 7.31
N ASP A 289 9.42 23.93 8.22
CA ASP A 289 9.75 25.31 8.52
C ASP A 289 10.97 25.42 9.47
N GLU A 290 11.35 26.66 9.80
CA GLU A 290 12.48 26.92 10.69
C GLU A 290 12.29 26.42 12.12
N ALA A 291 11.05 26.27 12.58
CA ALA A 291 10.71 25.73 13.89
C ALA A 291 10.67 24.21 13.92
N GLY A 292 10.79 23.54 12.76
CA GLY A 292 10.68 22.09 12.61
C GLY A 292 9.24 21.59 12.48
N SER A 293 8.27 22.49 12.42
CA SER A 293 6.89 22.13 12.08
C SER A 293 6.83 21.73 10.62
N HIS A 294 5.99 20.76 10.30
CA HIS A 294 5.86 20.28 8.92
C HIS A 294 4.42 20.39 8.42
N ALA A 295 4.32 20.63 7.13
CA ALA A 295 3.06 20.70 6.40
C ALA A 295 3.24 20.06 5.01
N PRO A 296 2.16 19.76 4.28
CA PRO A 296 2.27 19.36 2.89
C PRO A 296 3.10 20.36 2.09
N SER A 297 3.98 19.84 1.22
CA SER A 297 4.91 20.69 0.47
C SER A 297 4.15 21.66 -0.45
N PRO A 298 4.37 22.98 -0.32
CA PRO A 298 3.78 23.95 -1.24
C PRO A 298 4.40 23.88 -2.65
N ARG A 299 5.48 23.13 -2.81
CA ARG A 299 6.20 22.91 -4.08
C ARG A 299 6.66 21.47 -4.15
N PRO A 300 5.74 20.52 -4.39
CA PRO A 300 6.10 19.12 -4.53
C PRO A 300 7.04 18.92 -5.72
N VAL A 301 8.00 18.00 -5.57
CA VAL A 301 8.91 17.61 -6.66
C VAL A 301 8.23 16.66 -7.65
N GLY A 302 7.15 16.03 -7.23
CA GLY A 302 6.29 15.15 -8.01
C GLY A 302 6.74 13.69 -8.06
N LEU A 303 5.80 12.81 -8.36
CA LEU A 303 6.03 11.38 -8.45
C LEU A 303 7.21 11.00 -9.35
N ALA A 304 7.40 11.70 -10.48
CA ALA A 304 8.52 11.42 -11.41
C ALA A 304 9.88 11.59 -10.75
N ALA A 305 10.05 12.62 -9.93
CA ALA A 305 11.31 12.85 -9.22
C ALA A 305 11.47 11.88 -8.05
N VAL A 306 10.39 11.61 -7.31
CA VAL A 306 10.41 10.67 -6.19
C VAL A 306 10.74 9.26 -6.71
N ALA A 307 10.05 8.77 -7.74
CA ALA A 307 10.34 7.47 -8.34
C ALA A 307 11.77 7.36 -8.86
N GLY A 308 12.29 8.45 -9.48
CA GLY A 308 13.70 8.51 -9.89
C GLY A 308 14.66 8.32 -8.73
N GLN A 309 14.41 8.95 -7.58
CA GLN A 309 15.25 8.81 -6.37
C GLN A 309 15.27 7.35 -5.85
N TYR A 310 14.13 6.65 -5.89
CA TYR A 310 14.06 5.25 -5.50
C TYR A 310 14.73 4.33 -6.53
N ALA A 311 14.55 4.59 -7.83
CA ALA A 311 15.23 3.85 -8.90
C ALA A 311 16.76 3.97 -8.80
N ASP A 312 17.26 5.20 -8.62
CA ASP A 312 18.70 5.49 -8.49
C ASP A 312 19.31 4.82 -7.25
N ARG A 313 18.55 4.76 -6.15
CA ARG A 313 19.04 4.19 -4.90
C ARG A 313 19.08 2.66 -4.93
N TYR A 314 18.03 2.01 -5.42
CA TYR A 314 17.86 0.56 -5.28
C TYR A 314 18.13 -0.22 -6.56
N GLY A 315 18.09 0.40 -7.73
CA GLY A 315 18.29 -0.26 -9.00
C GLY A 315 17.25 -1.34 -9.32
N LEU A 316 16.07 -1.27 -8.73
CA LEU A 316 14.99 -2.25 -8.85
C LEU A 316 13.93 -1.78 -9.85
N PRO A 317 13.19 -2.72 -10.48
CA PRO A 317 11.92 -2.41 -11.11
C PRO A 317 10.97 -1.76 -10.12
N LEU A 318 10.22 -0.76 -10.56
CA LEU A 318 9.27 -0.02 -9.72
C LEU A 318 7.83 -0.23 -10.18
N MET A 319 6.89 -0.04 -9.26
CA MET A 319 5.46 0.02 -9.54
C MET A 319 4.83 1.13 -8.68
N LEU A 320 3.91 1.92 -9.21
CA LEU A 320 3.04 2.73 -8.37
C LEU A 320 1.95 1.80 -7.84
N THR A 321 2.06 1.42 -6.57
CA THR A 321 1.21 0.41 -5.95
C THR A 321 0.00 0.98 -5.24
N GLU A 322 0.07 2.25 -4.85
CA GLU A 322 -1.08 2.96 -4.31
C GLU A 322 -1.04 4.45 -4.68
N THR A 323 -2.18 4.97 -5.06
CA THR A 323 -2.49 6.39 -5.09
C THR A 323 -4.00 6.59 -5.08
N ASN A 324 -4.44 7.63 -4.40
CA ASN A 324 -5.81 8.14 -4.49
C ASN A 324 -5.88 9.59 -4.06
N LEU A 325 -7.08 10.11 -4.11
CA LEU A 325 -7.45 11.38 -3.53
C LEU A 325 -8.81 11.25 -2.88
N ARG A 326 -8.93 11.62 -1.61
CA ARG A 326 -10.20 11.72 -0.92
C ARG A 326 -10.90 13.03 -1.31
N GLY A 327 -11.95 12.95 -2.13
CA GLY A 327 -12.60 14.14 -2.63
C GLY A 327 -13.73 13.89 -3.61
N LEU A 328 -14.20 14.97 -4.22
CA LEU A 328 -15.20 14.90 -5.28
C LEU A 328 -14.70 14.07 -6.46
N PRO A 329 -15.59 13.43 -7.24
CA PRO A 329 -15.18 12.71 -8.45
C PRO A 329 -14.33 13.54 -9.41
N THR A 330 -14.62 14.85 -9.55
CA THR A 330 -13.82 15.77 -10.38
C THR A 330 -12.43 16.00 -9.83
N ASP A 331 -12.26 16.07 -8.50
CA ASP A 331 -10.94 16.21 -7.85
C ASP A 331 -10.12 14.95 -8.05
N ARG A 332 -10.75 13.76 -7.96
CA ARG A 332 -10.11 12.47 -8.26
C ARG A 332 -9.65 12.37 -9.72
N VAL A 333 -10.45 12.87 -10.67
CA VAL A 333 -10.01 12.96 -12.08
C VAL A 333 -8.77 13.84 -12.21
N SER A 334 -8.74 14.96 -11.51
CA SER A 334 -7.62 15.89 -11.52
C SER A 334 -6.35 15.27 -10.95
N TRP A 335 -6.48 14.52 -9.86
CA TRP A 335 -5.36 13.77 -9.26
C TRP A 335 -4.89 12.63 -10.16
N LEU A 336 -5.81 11.88 -10.77
CA LEU A 336 -5.49 10.84 -11.74
C LEU A 336 -4.66 11.40 -12.90
N ARG A 337 -5.14 12.51 -13.49
CA ARG A 337 -4.43 13.19 -14.56
C ARG A 337 -3.02 13.58 -14.13
N TYR A 338 -2.88 14.28 -13.01
CA TYR A 338 -1.59 14.70 -12.48
C TYR A 338 -0.63 13.52 -12.26
N THR A 339 -1.09 12.48 -11.56
CA THR A 339 -0.24 11.32 -11.26
C THR A 339 0.15 10.54 -12.50
N LEU A 340 -0.74 10.43 -13.50
CA LEU A 340 -0.43 9.81 -14.77
C LEU A 340 0.55 10.65 -15.61
N GLU A 341 0.41 11.98 -15.65
CA GLU A 341 1.41 12.85 -16.30
C GLU A 341 2.79 12.68 -15.67
N GLN A 342 2.87 12.64 -14.33
CA GLN A 342 4.11 12.38 -13.63
C GLN A 342 4.67 10.97 -13.90
N TYR A 343 3.81 9.97 -13.99
CA TYR A 343 4.16 8.60 -14.33
C TYR A 343 4.76 8.50 -15.76
N GLU A 344 4.12 9.17 -16.74
CA GLU A 344 4.59 9.26 -18.12
C GLU A 344 5.94 9.99 -18.22
N ILE A 345 6.13 11.05 -17.42
CA ILE A 345 7.43 11.75 -17.30
C ILE A 345 8.51 10.83 -16.75
N ALA A 346 8.20 10.05 -15.72
CA ALA A 346 9.14 9.09 -15.14
C ALA A 346 9.55 8.03 -16.16
N LEU A 347 8.60 7.45 -16.90
CA LEU A 347 8.88 6.50 -18.00
C LEU A 347 9.77 7.14 -19.08
N ALA A 348 9.47 8.37 -19.49
CA ALA A 348 10.27 9.10 -20.49
C ALA A 348 11.72 9.38 -20.02
N ARG A 349 11.94 9.45 -18.70
CA ARG A 349 13.27 9.57 -18.07
C ARG A 349 13.98 8.22 -17.88
N GLY A 350 13.36 7.10 -18.29
CA GLY A 350 13.94 5.77 -18.18
C GLY A 350 13.72 5.09 -16.81
N VAL A 351 12.85 5.62 -15.96
CA VAL A 351 12.48 4.96 -14.71
C VAL A 351 11.69 3.68 -15.03
N PRO A 352 12.10 2.50 -14.56
CA PRO A 352 11.49 1.22 -14.93
C PRO A 352 10.17 0.98 -14.16
N LEU A 353 9.12 1.72 -14.51
CA LEU A 353 7.79 1.59 -13.93
C LEU A 353 6.97 0.50 -14.64
N HIS A 354 6.41 -0.44 -13.88
CA HIS A 354 5.72 -1.63 -14.37
C HIS A 354 4.21 -1.64 -14.15
N GLY A 355 3.64 -0.71 -13.41
CA GLY A 355 2.20 -0.67 -13.16
C GLY A 355 1.76 0.60 -12.47
N PHE A 356 0.50 0.96 -12.67
CA PHE A 356 -0.17 2.10 -12.08
C PHE A 356 -1.41 1.61 -11.35
N CYS A 357 -1.43 1.68 -10.02
CA CYS A 357 -2.55 1.28 -9.19
C CYS A 357 -3.26 2.49 -8.58
N TRP A 358 -4.53 2.66 -8.92
CA TRP A 358 -5.43 3.47 -8.11
C TRP A 358 -5.96 2.59 -6.98
N PHE A 359 -5.72 2.97 -5.74
CA PHE A 359 -6.03 2.18 -4.56
C PHE A 359 -6.91 2.99 -3.57
N PRO A 360 -8.01 2.40 -3.06
CA PRO A 360 -8.62 1.13 -3.48
C PRO A 360 -9.51 1.27 -4.73
N HIS A 361 -9.92 0.12 -5.31
CA HIS A 361 -10.84 0.10 -6.45
C HIS A 361 -12.28 0.47 -6.06
N VAL A 362 -12.72 0.03 -4.90
CA VAL A 362 -13.99 0.43 -4.28
C VAL A 362 -13.69 1.34 -3.12
N ASP A 363 -14.52 2.35 -2.88
CA ASP A 363 -14.38 3.22 -1.70
C ASP A 363 -14.07 2.42 -0.44
N SER A 364 -13.19 2.96 0.39
CA SER A 364 -12.92 2.45 1.72
C SER A 364 -13.83 3.10 2.76
N THR A 365 -13.62 2.76 4.02
CA THR A 365 -14.28 3.38 5.16
C THR A 365 -13.25 3.93 6.13
N ASP A 366 -13.58 5.02 6.80
CA ASP A 366 -12.77 5.62 7.88
C ASP A 366 -11.32 5.97 7.48
N TRP A 367 -11.06 6.17 6.19
CA TRP A 367 -9.76 6.54 5.62
C TRP A 367 -9.26 7.90 6.15
N ASP A 368 -10.20 8.82 6.42
CA ASP A 368 -9.92 10.15 6.97
C ASP A 368 -9.25 10.12 8.36
N SER A 369 -9.32 9.00 9.06
CA SER A 369 -8.66 8.76 10.35
C SER A 369 -7.40 7.92 10.25
N LEU A 370 -6.85 7.71 9.05
CA LEU A 370 -5.81 6.71 8.79
C LEU A 370 -6.21 5.32 9.32
N LEU A 371 -7.48 4.96 9.13
CA LEU A 371 -8.05 3.67 9.55
C LEU A 371 -7.94 3.39 11.06
N ALA A 372 -7.66 4.42 11.87
CA ALA A 372 -7.61 4.30 13.34
C ALA A 372 -9.00 4.23 13.98
N ARG A 373 -10.02 4.79 13.31
CA ARG A 373 -11.44 4.72 13.72
C ARG A 373 -12.16 3.62 12.94
N CYS A 374 -13.16 3.00 13.56
CA CYS A 374 -14.04 2.04 12.91
C CYS A 374 -15.51 2.46 13.12
N ALA A 375 -15.96 3.42 12.33
CA ALA A 375 -17.36 3.88 12.33
C ALA A 375 -18.14 3.38 11.09
N GLY A 376 -17.46 2.74 10.12
CA GLY A 376 -18.06 2.29 8.87
C GLY A 376 -18.47 3.45 7.96
N ARG A 377 -17.85 4.62 8.12
CA ARG A 377 -18.13 5.80 7.33
C ARG A 377 -17.41 5.71 5.99
N ALA A 378 -18.17 5.67 4.90
CA ALA A 378 -17.60 5.61 3.57
C ALA A 378 -16.81 6.89 3.25
N ASP A 379 -15.59 6.70 2.74
CA ASP A 379 -14.72 7.75 2.24
C ASP A 379 -14.57 7.65 0.72
N PRO A 380 -14.80 8.75 -0.03
CA PRO A 380 -14.79 8.75 -1.49
C PRO A 380 -13.36 8.74 -2.04
N VAL A 381 -12.72 7.61 -2.01
CA VAL A 381 -11.34 7.37 -2.47
C VAL A 381 -11.26 6.42 -3.67
N GLY A 382 -12.28 5.61 -3.88
CA GLY A 382 -12.29 4.51 -4.85
C GLY A 382 -12.56 4.93 -6.30
N VAL A 383 -12.33 3.99 -7.20
CA VAL A 383 -12.80 4.07 -8.60
C VAL A 383 -14.32 3.95 -8.66
N LEU A 384 -14.86 3.06 -7.84
CA LEU A 384 -16.29 2.86 -7.65
C LEU A 384 -16.71 3.38 -6.28
N GLU A 385 -17.73 4.21 -6.25
CA GLU A 385 -18.26 4.73 -5.00
C GLU A 385 -19.18 3.73 -4.30
N LEU A 386 -19.02 3.63 -2.98
CA LEU A 386 -19.88 2.88 -2.09
C LEU A 386 -21.11 3.73 -1.75
N VAL A 387 -22.29 3.17 -2.00
CA VAL A 387 -23.55 3.83 -1.63
C VAL A 387 -24.22 3.09 -0.47
N PRO A 388 -25.16 3.75 0.27
CA PRO A 388 -25.77 3.14 1.46
C PRO A 388 -26.47 1.80 1.25
N SER A 389 -26.90 1.49 0.01
CA SER A 389 -27.45 0.18 -0.34
C SER A 389 -26.39 -0.94 -0.38
N GLY A 390 -25.09 -0.59 -0.36
CA GLY A 390 -23.98 -1.51 -0.58
C GLY A 390 -23.65 -1.71 -2.07
N ASP A 391 -24.38 -1.05 -2.98
CA ASP A 391 -24.09 -1.09 -4.41
C ASP A 391 -22.85 -0.26 -4.77
N ARG A 392 -22.42 -0.36 -6.03
CA ARG A 392 -21.28 0.37 -6.60
C ARG A 392 -21.79 1.45 -7.54
N ARG A 393 -21.55 2.70 -7.22
CA ARG A 393 -21.90 3.85 -8.07
C ARG A 393 -20.74 4.24 -8.98
N ARG A 394 -21.04 4.35 -10.27
CA ARG A 394 -20.11 4.89 -11.27
C ARG A 394 -20.23 6.42 -11.30
N THR A 395 -19.12 7.09 -11.49
CA THR A 395 -19.04 8.56 -11.54
C THR A 395 -18.24 9.02 -12.75
N VAL A 396 -18.06 10.32 -12.90
CA VAL A 396 -17.15 10.88 -13.92
C VAL A 396 -15.71 10.41 -13.70
N PHE A 397 -15.34 10.13 -12.46
CA PHE A 397 -14.03 9.57 -12.15
C PHE A 397 -13.90 8.13 -12.66
N THR A 398 -14.89 7.28 -12.45
CA THR A 398 -14.90 5.93 -13.00
C THR A 398 -14.67 5.93 -14.50
N ALA A 399 -15.41 6.81 -15.23
CA ALA A 399 -15.27 6.94 -16.67
C ALA A 399 -13.87 7.41 -17.11
N ALA A 400 -13.29 8.37 -16.40
CA ALA A 400 -11.93 8.86 -16.69
C ALA A 400 -10.87 7.78 -16.42
N TRP A 401 -11.02 7.02 -15.32
CA TRP A 401 -10.13 5.92 -14.99
C TRP A 401 -10.17 4.81 -16.05
N GLU A 402 -11.37 4.43 -16.50
CA GLU A 402 -11.55 3.43 -17.57
C GLU A 402 -10.94 3.88 -18.90
N GLN A 403 -11.13 5.15 -19.27
CA GLN A 403 -10.51 5.71 -20.47
C GLN A 403 -8.98 5.67 -20.37
N ALA A 404 -8.43 6.03 -19.21
CA ALA A 404 -7.01 5.96 -18.97
C ALA A 404 -6.49 4.52 -19.02
N ALA A 405 -7.22 3.56 -18.44
CA ALA A 405 -6.89 2.13 -18.49
C ALA A 405 -6.94 1.58 -19.91
N ALA A 406 -7.87 2.07 -20.74
CA ALA A 406 -7.96 1.77 -22.17
C ALA A 406 -6.88 2.44 -23.03
N GLY A 407 -5.98 3.23 -22.43
CA GLY A 407 -4.83 3.83 -23.12
C GLY A 407 -4.95 5.30 -23.45
N LEU A 408 -6.01 6.02 -23.01
CA LEU A 408 -6.08 7.47 -23.23
C LEU A 408 -4.88 8.16 -22.55
N PRO A 409 -4.10 9.01 -23.26
CA PRO A 409 -3.00 9.76 -22.68
C PRO A 409 -3.46 10.64 -21.51
N ALA A 410 -2.61 10.85 -20.52
CA ALA A 410 -2.93 11.68 -19.37
C ALA A 410 -3.36 13.11 -19.77
N ALA A 411 -2.69 13.69 -20.76
CA ALA A 411 -2.98 15.03 -21.27
C ALA A 411 -4.40 15.17 -21.86
N ASP A 412 -5.00 14.08 -22.33
CA ASP A 412 -6.32 14.06 -22.95
C ASP A 412 -7.45 13.80 -21.93
N LEU A 413 -7.11 13.48 -20.68
CA LEU A 413 -8.07 13.37 -19.59
C LEU A 413 -8.69 14.75 -19.27
N PRO A 414 -9.96 14.79 -18.82
CA PRO A 414 -10.56 16.05 -18.40
C PRO A 414 -9.73 16.78 -17.36
N ALA A 415 -9.65 18.10 -17.48
CA ALA A 415 -8.99 18.95 -16.50
C ALA A 415 -10.04 19.69 -15.68
N TYR A 416 -10.10 19.39 -14.39
CA TYR A 416 -10.94 20.11 -13.44
C TYR A 416 -10.06 20.87 -12.45
N ARG A 417 -10.56 22.01 -11.98
CA ARG A 417 -9.96 22.64 -10.79
C ARG A 417 -10.42 21.89 -9.55
N PHE A 418 -9.53 21.72 -8.60
CA PHE A 418 -9.93 21.22 -7.29
C PHE A 418 -10.99 22.15 -6.69
N GLN A 419 -12.13 21.58 -6.28
CA GLN A 419 -13.29 22.35 -5.84
C GLN A 419 -13.53 22.23 -4.35
N SER A 420 -13.28 21.06 -3.78
CA SER A 420 -13.52 20.81 -2.37
C SER A 420 -12.54 19.76 -1.86
N PRO A 421 -11.56 20.15 -1.06
CA PRO A 421 -10.74 19.17 -0.38
C PRO A 421 -11.56 18.50 0.72
N CYS A 422 -11.91 17.23 0.53
CA CYS A 422 -12.31 16.38 1.66
C CYS A 422 -11.11 16.03 2.54
N ASP A 423 -9.89 16.31 2.06
CA ASP A 423 -8.64 16.12 2.74
C ASP A 423 -8.03 17.48 3.09
N VAL A 424 -7.82 17.73 4.39
CA VAL A 424 -7.25 18.99 4.91
C VAL A 424 -5.82 19.19 4.37
N GLN A 425 -5.07 18.12 4.20
CA GLN A 425 -3.70 18.19 3.63
C GLN A 425 -3.76 18.63 2.18
N LEU A 426 -4.70 18.11 1.41
CA LEU A 426 -4.91 18.52 0.03
C LEU A 426 -5.24 20.01 -0.09
N ALA A 427 -5.99 20.60 0.86
CA ALA A 427 -6.33 22.02 0.83
C ALA A 427 -5.08 22.90 0.74
N GLY A 428 -4.02 22.56 1.47
CA GLY A 428 -2.73 23.24 1.41
C GLY A 428 -1.98 23.03 0.10
N LEU A 429 -2.21 21.89 -0.57
CA LEU A 429 -1.53 21.53 -1.82
C LEU A 429 -2.24 22.01 -3.07
N MET A 430 -3.55 22.28 -3.01
CA MET A 430 -4.36 22.58 -4.17
C MET A 430 -3.79 23.66 -5.10
N PRO A 431 -3.30 24.80 -4.61
CA PRO A 431 -2.70 25.82 -5.50
C PRO A 431 -1.47 25.30 -6.22
N SER A 432 -0.63 24.51 -5.55
CA SER A 432 0.59 23.93 -6.13
C SER A 432 0.26 22.87 -7.16
N LEU A 433 -0.66 21.96 -6.85
CA LEU A 433 -1.11 20.91 -7.78
C LEU A 433 -1.80 21.50 -9.00
N ALA A 434 -2.66 22.50 -8.82
CA ALA A 434 -3.28 23.20 -9.94
C ALA A 434 -2.23 23.83 -10.87
N HIS A 435 -1.19 24.43 -10.27
CA HIS A 435 -0.06 24.96 -11.04
C HIS A 435 0.69 23.86 -11.79
N TRP A 436 0.99 22.75 -11.15
CA TRP A 436 1.78 21.67 -11.75
C TRP A 436 1.02 20.89 -12.82
N ALA A 437 -0.27 20.66 -12.62
CA ALA A 437 -1.05 19.80 -13.49
C ALA A 437 -1.70 20.56 -14.68
N TRP A 438 -2.04 21.86 -14.53
CA TRP A 438 -2.92 22.53 -15.49
C TRP A 438 -2.52 23.96 -15.84
N THR A 439 -1.35 24.40 -15.54
CA THR A 439 -1.06 25.79 -15.84
C THR A 439 -0.31 26.01 -17.12
N ASP A 440 -1.01 26.65 -17.97
CA ASP A 440 -0.46 27.50 -18.99
C ASP A 440 -1.30 28.79 -19.05
N PRO A 441 -0.80 29.90 -18.54
CA PRO A 441 0.20 30.16 -17.49
C PRO A 441 -0.36 29.96 -16.06
N PRO A 442 0.51 29.90 -15.02
CA PRO A 442 0.04 29.76 -13.64
C PRO A 442 -0.91 30.90 -13.31
N PRO A 443 -2.01 30.63 -12.59
CA PRO A 443 -2.86 31.69 -12.11
C PRO A 443 -2.02 32.62 -11.21
N SER A 444 -1.93 33.86 -11.60
CA SER A 444 -1.21 34.92 -10.87
C SER A 444 -1.88 35.28 -9.54
N GLN A 445 -2.95 34.59 -9.18
CA GLN A 445 -3.74 34.84 -7.98
C GLN A 445 -3.97 33.52 -7.26
N SER A 446 -3.66 33.50 -5.96
CA SER A 446 -4.17 32.48 -5.06
C SER A 446 -5.69 32.46 -5.19
N VAL A 447 -6.24 31.37 -5.70
CA VAL A 447 -7.68 31.15 -5.62
C VAL A 447 -7.98 31.03 -4.13
N PRO A 448 -8.77 31.95 -3.54
CA PRO A 448 -9.17 31.78 -2.15
C PRO A 448 -9.84 30.42 -2.06
N ALA A 449 -9.48 29.63 -1.03
CA ALA A 449 -10.27 28.46 -0.70
C ALA A 449 -11.71 28.91 -0.55
N VAL A 450 -12.57 28.55 -1.49
CA VAL A 450 -14.01 28.83 -1.36
C VAL A 450 -14.46 27.90 -0.24
N PRO A 451 -14.95 28.45 0.88
CA PRO A 451 -15.54 27.61 1.91
C PRO A 451 -16.67 26.81 1.27
N VAL A 452 -16.55 25.50 1.25
CA VAL A 452 -17.68 24.67 0.86
C VAL A 452 -18.61 24.67 2.05
N GLU A 453 -19.72 25.38 1.94
CA GLU A 453 -20.86 25.14 2.82
C GLU A 453 -21.33 23.71 2.54
N LEU A 454 -20.93 22.79 3.42
CA LEU A 454 -21.54 21.47 3.46
C LEU A 454 -23.04 21.68 3.76
N PRO A 455 -23.95 20.96 3.08
CA PRO A 455 -25.37 21.08 3.39
C PRO A 455 -25.55 20.87 4.89
N ALA A 456 -26.25 21.81 5.52
CA ALA A 456 -26.54 21.79 6.94
C ALA A 456 -27.27 20.48 7.28
N GLY A 457 -26.57 19.58 7.92
CA GLY A 457 -27.13 18.29 8.29
C GLY A 457 -26.15 17.36 9.00
N ASP A 458 -24.88 17.35 8.62
CA ASP A 458 -23.92 16.41 9.18
C ASP A 458 -22.54 17.05 9.35
N THR A 459 -22.44 18.04 10.22
CA THR A 459 -21.15 18.41 10.81
C THR A 459 -20.85 17.45 11.93
N PRO A 460 -19.88 16.52 11.78
CA PRO A 460 -19.33 15.84 12.94
C PRO A 460 -18.69 16.91 13.83
N GLU A 461 -18.94 16.87 15.12
CA GLU A 461 -18.20 17.64 16.12
C GLU A 461 -16.70 17.38 15.84
N HIS A 462 -15.97 18.44 15.51
CA HIS A 462 -14.53 18.40 15.38
C HIS A 462 -13.95 18.15 16.76
N ASP A 463 -13.59 16.91 17.03
CA ASP A 463 -12.65 16.64 18.11
C ASP A 463 -11.30 17.26 17.73
N ASP A 464 -10.89 18.19 18.58
CA ASP A 464 -9.64 18.97 18.44
C ASP A 464 -8.42 18.03 18.52
N TRP A 465 -7.84 17.71 17.38
CA TRP A 465 -6.62 16.91 17.26
C TRP A 465 -5.35 17.66 17.65
N SER A 466 -5.44 18.97 17.99
CA SER A 466 -4.28 19.78 18.40
C SER A 466 -3.86 19.57 19.87
N ALA A 467 -4.62 18.80 20.64
CA ALA A 467 -4.46 18.66 22.09
C ALA A 467 -4.14 17.24 22.58
N ARG A 468 -3.70 16.33 21.71
CA ARG A 468 -3.23 15.01 22.20
C ARG A 468 -1.89 14.60 21.60
#